data_1a91c3e6a7e9ac54e2eff1867629cabd
#
_entry.id   1a91c3e6a7e9ac54e2eff1867629cabd
#
_cell.length_a   1.000
_cell.length_b   1.000
_cell.length_c   1.000
_cell.angle_alpha   90.00
_cell.angle_beta   90.00
_cell.angle_gamma   90.00
#
_symmetry.space_group_name_H-M   'P 1'
#
loop_
_entity.id
_entity.type
_entity.pdbx_description
1 polymer ?
#
loop_
_entity_poly.entity_id
_entity_poly.type
_entity_poly.pdbx_seq_one_letter_code
_entity_poly.pdbx_strand_id
1 'polypeptide(L)'
;EVGVCGGERWIFGTKYLMATALASPAAKANVTASCDFTAKAPSPACSAAIDALEAAVGHVDLYNIYGECVSGDESNGATLTQKVPYERSSRLGGPDACIDSRAGSAYFNQPAVITAAHVRPPDFRWATCGNEIHYSSTRKNLPRDTYPKFFGRIRVVIYNGDWDACVPYTDAEA
;
A
#
# COMPACT_ATOMS: atom_id res chain seq x y z
N GLU A 1 1.25 -6.86 -10.24
CA GLU A 1 0.48 -5.83 -9.57
C GLU A 1 0.92 -4.47 -10.12
N VAL A 2 0.03 -3.74 -10.72
CA VAL A 2 0.34 -2.42 -11.28
C VAL A 2 -0.52 -1.42 -10.54
N GLY A 3 -0.12 -1.14 -9.30
CA GLY A 3 -0.69 -0.04 -8.56
C GLY A 3 -0.25 1.28 -9.16
N VAL A 4 -1.18 2.16 -9.48
CA VAL A 4 -0.86 3.51 -9.86
C VAL A 4 -0.53 4.30 -8.60
N CYS A 5 0.72 4.22 -8.18
CA CYS A 5 1.23 5.10 -7.13
C CYS A 5 1.41 6.52 -7.71
N GLY A 6 0.34 7.14 -8.16
CA GLY A 6 0.31 8.50 -8.67
C GLY A 6 -0.22 9.49 -7.64
N GLY A 7 -0.21 10.78 -7.97
CA GLY A 7 -0.70 11.86 -7.11
C GLY A 7 -2.19 11.78 -6.74
N GLU A 8 -2.90 10.76 -7.21
CA GLU A 8 -4.32 10.50 -6.94
C GLU A 8 -4.54 9.48 -5.80
N ARG A 9 -3.47 8.96 -5.20
CA ARG A 9 -3.54 7.97 -4.11
C ARG A 9 -4.42 8.43 -2.94
N TRP A 10 -4.44 9.73 -2.62
CA TRP A 10 -5.29 10.29 -1.59
C TRP A 10 -6.78 10.10 -1.90
N ILE A 11 -7.16 10.12 -3.20
CA ILE A 11 -8.55 9.91 -3.64
C ILE A 11 -8.93 8.44 -3.43
N PHE A 12 -8.16 7.52 -4.01
CA PHE A 12 -8.54 6.10 -4.08
C PHE A 12 -8.39 5.42 -2.73
N GLY A 13 -7.34 5.68 -1.96
CA GLY A 13 -7.19 5.18 -0.61
C GLY A 13 -8.30 5.65 0.31
N THR A 14 -8.67 6.94 0.24
CA THR A 14 -9.77 7.47 1.04
C THR A 14 -11.11 6.87 0.64
N LYS A 15 -11.41 6.77 -0.66
CA LYS A 15 -12.63 6.12 -1.15
C LYS A 15 -12.71 4.66 -0.73
N TYR A 16 -11.60 3.95 -0.77
CA TYR A 16 -11.51 2.58 -0.31
C TYR A 16 -11.88 2.45 1.17
N LEU A 17 -11.24 3.23 2.06
CA LEU A 17 -11.57 3.22 3.48
C LEU A 17 -13.03 3.58 3.74
N MET A 18 -13.58 4.53 2.99
CA MET A 18 -15.01 4.88 3.08
C MET A 18 -15.93 3.75 2.61
N ALA A 19 -15.50 2.91 1.68
CA ALA A 19 -16.26 1.77 1.19
C ALA A 19 -16.24 0.58 2.16
N THR A 20 -15.26 0.51 3.07
CA THR A 20 -15.13 -0.58 4.03
C THR A 20 -15.97 -0.35 5.30
N ALA A 21 -16.15 -1.43 6.09
CA ALA A 21 -16.77 -1.36 7.40
C ALA A 21 -15.86 -0.75 8.48
N LEU A 22 -14.59 -0.48 8.18
CA LEU A 22 -13.63 0.13 9.11
C LEU A 22 -13.96 1.59 9.41
N ALA A 23 -14.53 2.31 8.44
CA ALA A 23 -14.89 3.71 8.61
C ALA A 23 -16.30 3.86 9.22
N SER A 24 -16.39 4.60 10.32
CA SER A 24 -17.68 4.92 10.94
C SER A 24 -18.54 5.84 10.05
N PRO A 25 -19.88 5.80 10.18
CA PRO A 25 -20.75 6.73 9.43
C PRO A 25 -20.39 8.21 9.64
N ALA A 26 -19.99 8.59 10.85
CA ALA A 26 -19.59 9.96 11.16
C ALA A 26 -18.30 10.37 10.43
N ALA A 27 -17.28 9.49 10.40
CA ALA A 27 -16.05 9.73 9.67
C ALA A 27 -16.30 9.86 8.15
N LYS A 28 -17.14 8.97 7.59
CA LYS A 28 -17.56 9.05 6.17
C LYS A 28 -18.25 10.38 5.86
N ALA A 29 -19.18 10.81 6.71
CA ALA A 29 -19.90 12.07 6.54
C ALA A 29 -18.95 13.28 6.59
N ASN A 30 -17.98 13.27 7.52
CA ASN A 30 -16.97 14.32 7.63
C ASN A 30 -16.12 14.45 6.36
N VAL A 31 -15.60 13.32 5.84
CA VAL A 31 -14.82 13.31 4.58
C VAL A 31 -15.69 13.78 3.42
N THR A 32 -16.93 13.29 3.30
CA THR A 32 -17.85 13.67 2.22
C THR A 32 -18.13 15.18 2.23
N ALA A 33 -18.27 15.78 3.40
CA ALA A 33 -18.52 17.23 3.53
C ALA A 33 -17.28 18.11 3.28
N SER A 34 -16.07 17.56 3.50
CA SER A 34 -14.83 18.33 3.49
C SER A 34 -14.00 18.16 2.22
N CYS A 35 -14.24 17.10 1.43
CA CYS A 35 -13.38 16.71 0.30
C CYS A 35 -14.05 16.89 -1.06
N ASP A 36 -13.36 17.56 -1.95
CA ASP A 36 -13.64 17.55 -3.39
C ASP A 36 -12.69 16.57 -4.10
N PHE A 37 -13.18 15.40 -4.43
CA PHE A 37 -12.40 14.35 -5.09
C PHE A 37 -12.13 14.62 -6.58
N THR A 38 -12.58 15.74 -7.13
CA THR A 38 -12.22 16.20 -8.49
C THR A 38 -11.01 17.14 -8.47
N ALA A 39 -10.60 17.59 -7.30
CA ALA A 39 -9.45 18.47 -7.12
C ALA A 39 -8.12 17.70 -7.31
N LYS A 40 -7.09 18.41 -7.79
CA LYS A 40 -5.73 17.83 -7.97
C LYS A 40 -5.04 17.48 -6.64
N ALA A 41 -5.44 18.11 -5.55
CA ALA A 41 -4.88 17.89 -4.22
C ALA A 41 -5.96 18.21 -3.16
N PRO A 42 -5.89 17.57 -1.98
CA PRO A 42 -6.83 17.84 -0.91
C PRO A 42 -6.63 19.26 -0.34
N SER A 43 -7.74 19.91 -0.01
CA SER A 43 -7.70 21.14 0.77
C SER A 43 -7.24 20.85 2.21
N PRO A 44 -6.82 21.86 3.00
CA PRO A 44 -6.47 21.65 4.41
C PRO A 44 -7.61 21.02 5.23
N ALA A 45 -8.86 21.40 4.96
CA ALA A 45 -10.02 20.79 5.62
C ALA A 45 -10.22 19.33 5.21
N CYS A 46 -10.04 19.00 3.93
CA CYS A 46 -10.09 17.63 3.44
C CYS A 46 -8.94 16.78 4.04
N SER A 47 -7.71 17.31 4.08
CA SER A 47 -6.59 16.60 4.71
C SER A 47 -6.86 16.27 6.17
N ALA A 48 -7.38 17.23 6.93
CA ALA A 48 -7.75 17.02 8.34
C ALA A 48 -8.86 15.97 8.51
N ALA A 49 -9.84 15.93 7.59
CA ALA A 49 -10.89 14.93 7.61
C ALA A 49 -10.37 13.52 7.26
N ILE A 50 -9.42 13.42 6.33
CA ILE A 50 -8.74 12.16 5.98
C ILE A 50 -7.88 11.68 7.15
N ASP A 51 -7.09 12.55 7.77
CA ASP A 51 -6.28 12.22 8.93
C ASP A 51 -7.15 11.68 10.10
N ALA A 52 -8.31 12.30 10.31
CA ALA A 52 -9.27 11.85 11.31
C ALA A 52 -9.91 10.48 10.96
N LEU A 53 -10.19 10.23 9.68
CA LEU A 53 -10.67 8.95 9.19
C LEU A 53 -9.61 7.85 9.41
N GLU A 54 -8.36 8.08 8.99
CA GLU A 54 -7.24 7.15 9.17
C GLU A 54 -6.99 6.85 10.66
N ALA A 55 -7.03 7.88 11.51
CA ALA A 55 -6.90 7.71 12.96
C ALA A 55 -8.05 6.87 13.56
N ALA A 56 -9.27 7.02 13.05
CA ALA A 56 -10.42 6.24 13.50
C ALA A 56 -10.38 4.78 13.03
N VAL A 57 -9.84 4.52 11.85
CA VAL A 57 -9.60 3.17 11.33
C VAL A 57 -8.51 2.47 12.16
N GLY A 58 -7.48 3.21 12.56
CA GLY A 58 -6.38 2.70 13.37
C GLY A 58 -5.39 1.86 12.57
N HIS A 59 -4.70 0.96 13.28
CA HIS A 59 -3.69 0.08 12.68
C HIS A 59 -4.35 -1.10 12.00
N VAL A 60 -4.19 -1.19 10.70
CA VAL A 60 -4.60 -2.34 9.89
C VAL A 60 -3.43 -2.76 9.00
N ASP A 61 -3.37 -4.04 8.67
CA ASP A 61 -2.50 -4.52 7.60
C ASP A 61 -3.01 -3.96 6.28
N LEU A 62 -2.18 -3.15 5.60
CA LEU A 62 -2.58 -2.51 4.34
C LEU A 62 -2.80 -3.51 3.19
N TYR A 63 -2.21 -4.71 3.27
CA TYR A 63 -2.40 -5.76 2.26
C TYR A 63 -3.55 -6.71 2.62
N ASN A 64 -4.03 -6.67 3.88
CA ASN A 64 -5.15 -7.46 4.35
C ASN A 64 -5.82 -6.76 5.53
N ILE A 65 -6.73 -5.84 5.25
CA ILE A 65 -7.38 -5.00 6.28
C ILE A 65 -8.14 -5.77 7.35
N TYR A 66 -8.40 -7.05 7.17
CA TYR A 66 -9.01 -7.95 8.16
C TYR A 66 -8.00 -8.90 8.80
N GLY A 67 -6.74 -8.84 8.38
CA GLY A 67 -5.64 -9.59 8.98
C GLY A 67 -5.17 -8.99 10.31
N GLU A 68 -4.50 -9.82 11.10
CA GLU A 68 -3.81 -9.33 12.27
C GLU A 68 -2.60 -8.50 11.88
N CYS A 69 -2.52 -7.28 12.41
CA CYS A 69 -1.35 -6.45 12.27
C CYS A 69 -0.27 -6.95 13.22
N VAL A 70 0.78 -7.55 12.65
CA VAL A 70 1.92 -8.08 13.39
C VAL A 70 2.99 -7.01 13.45
N SER A 71 3.16 -6.35 14.59
CA SER A 71 4.26 -5.41 14.79
C SER A 71 5.52 -6.13 15.28
N GLY A 72 6.60 -6.08 14.50
CA GLY A 72 7.91 -6.60 14.89
C GLY A 72 8.99 -5.58 14.64
N ASP A 73 9.76 -5.22 15.67
CA ASP A 73 11.05 -4.57 15.46
C ASP A 73 12.04 -5.64 14.98
N GLU A 74 12.45 -5.56 13.73
CA GLU A 74 13.43 -6.49 13.14
C GLU A 74 14.79 -6.47 13.87
N SER A 75 15.07 -5.43 14.66
CA SER A 75 16.38 -5.22 15.29
C SER A 75 16.59 -5.96 16.60
N ASN A 76 15.55 -6.34 17.34
CA ASN A 76 15.69 -6.76 18.74
C ASN A 76 15.08 -8.12 19.13
N GLY A 77 14.55 -8.92 18.23
CA GLY A 77 14.00 -10.25 18.58
C GLY A 77 12.82 -10.21 19.55
N ALA A 78 12.21 -9.05 19.74
CA ALA A 78 11.15 -8.84 20.72
C ALA A 78 9.83 -9.48 20.27
N THR A 79 9.14 -10.07 21.22
CA THR A 79 7.86 -10.74 21.05
C THR A 79 6.76 -9.78 20.63
N LEU A 80 6.02 -10.19 19.61
CA LEU A 80 5.02 -9.49 18.79
C LEU A 80 3.74 -9.06 19.52
N THR A 81 3.81 -8.32 20.61
CA THR A 81 2.60 -7.92 21.37
C THR A 81 2.44 -6.42 21.59
N GLN A 82 3.30 -5.57 21.03
CA GLN A 82 3.12 -4.12 21.18
C GLN A 82 2.45 -3.52 19.95
N LYS A 83 1.28 -2.90 20.15
CA LYS A 83 0.67 -1.98 19.21
C LYS A 83 1.61 -0.77 19.05
N VAL A 84 2.33 -0.70 17.95
CA VAL A 84 3.18 0.46 17.62
C VAL A 84 2.29 1.56 17.04
N PRO A 85 2.44 2.83 17.45
CA PRO A 85 1.77 3.94 16.82
C PRO A 85 2.10 4.00 15.33
N TYR A 86 1.08 4.16 14.50
CA TYR A 86 1.21 4.32 13.06
C TYR A 86 2.02 5.60 12.76
N GLU A 87 3.30 5.45 12.56
CA GLU A 87 4.06 6.47 11.87
C GLU A 87 3.84 6.27 10.38
N ARG A 88 3.23 7.27 9.77
CA ARG A 88 2.90 7.38 8.36
C ARG A 88 4.10 6.97 7.50
N SER A 89 4.24 5.69 7.17
CA SER A 89 5.17 5.24 6.14
C SER A 89 4.60 5.63 4.78
N SER A 90 4.72 6.91 4.46
CA SER A 90 4.26 7.50 3.21
C SER A 90 5.22 7.24 2.04
N ARG A 91 6.18 6.33 2.19
CA ARG A 91 7.17 6.01 1.16
C ARG A 91 7.00 4.56 0.74
N LEU A 92 6.73 4.36 -0.53
CA LEU A 92 6.98 3.09 -1.21
C LEU A 92 8.37 2.59 -0.83
N GLY A 93 8.46 1.40 -0.22
CA GLY A 93 9.72 0.79 0.17
C GLY A 93 10.07 0.87 1.65
N GLY A 94 9.20 1.41 2.53
CA GLY A 94 9.36 1.23 3.98
C GLY A 94 8.89 -0.16 4.42
N PRO A 95 9.44 -0.72 5.52
CA PRO A 95 8.92 -1.96 6.09
C PRO A 95 7.45 -1.74 6.46
N ASP A 96 6.57 -2.66 6.02
CA ASP A 96 5.19 -2.66 6.48
C ASP A 96 5.17 -3.09 7.96
N ALA A 97 4.69 -2.20 8.80
CA ALA A 97 4.66 -2.42 10.24
C ALA A 97 3.76 -3.61 10.66
N CYS A 98 2.90 -4.08 9.76
CA CYS A 98 1.96 -5.17 10.02
C CYS A 98 2.44 -6.54 9.53
N ILE A 99 3.50 -6.61 8.72
CA ILE A 99 3.99 -7.86 8.13
C ILE A 99 5.21 -8.36 8.89
N ASP A 100 5.13 -9.58 9.44
CA ASP A 100 6.32 -10.27 9.95
C ASP A 100 7.13 -10.88 8.81
N SER A 101 8.12 -10.14 8.32
CA SER A 101 9.03 -10.58 7.25
C SER A 101 10.28 -11.31 7.74
N ARG A 102 10.46 -11.52 9.06
CA ARG A 102 11.71 -12.06 9.65
C ARG A 102 12.07 -13.42 9.10
N ALA A 103 11.12 -14.35 9.04
CA ALA A 103 11.37 -15.70 8.51
C ALA A 103 11.74 -15.65 7.03
N GLY A 104 11.02 -14.85 6.22
CA GLY A 104 11.32 -14.62 4.81
C GLY A 104 12.70 -13.99 4.62
N SER A 105 13.01 -12.94 5.37
CA SER A 105 14.32 -12.28 5.33
C SER A 105 15.46 -13.21 5.73
N ALA A 106 15.28 -14.03 6.76
CA ALA A 106 16.27 -15.02 7.16
C ALA A 106 16.48 -16.07 6.08
N TYR A 107 15.41 -16.56 5.45
CA TYR A 107 15.47 -17.60 4.42
C TYR A 107 16.12 -17.12 3.13
N PHE A 108 15.66 -16.00 2.56
CA PHE A 108 16.15 -15.50 1.27
C PHE A 108 17.57 -14.94 1.30
N ASN A 109 18.14 -14.70 2.47
CA ASN A 109 19.53 -14.30 2.64
C ASN A 109 20.49 -15.49 2.86
N GLN A 110 20.02 -16.73 2.84
CA GLN A 110 20.89 -17.89 2.94
C GLN A 110 21.65 -18.13 1.63
N PRO A 111 22.98 -18.33 1.67
CA PRO A 111 23.76 -18.58 0.44
C PRO A 111 23.26 -19.79 -0.36
N ALA A 112 22.80 -20.84 0.32
CA ALA A 112 22.23 -22.01 -0.33
C ALA A 112 20.95 -21.68 -1.12
N VAL A 113 20.10 -20.82 -0.58
CA VAL A 113 18.84 -20.38 -1.24
C VAL A 113 19.18 -19.50 -2.46
N ILE A 114 20.09 -18.54 -2.32
CA ILE A 114 20.56 -17.69 -3.41
C ILE A 114 21.13 -18.54 -4.55
N THR A 115 21.96 -19.54 -4.22
CA THR A 115 22.53 -20.45 -5.19
C THR A 115 21.47 -21.32 -5.88
N ALA A 116 20.52 -21.87 -5.11
CA ALA A 116 19.43 -22.68 -5.65
C ALA A 116 18.47 -21.90 -6.54
N ALA A 117 18.29 -20.62 -6.27
CA ALA A 117 17.50 -19.71 -7.11
C ALA A 117 18.23 -19.28 -8.39
N HIS A 118 19.49 -19.67 -8.59
CA HIS A 118 20.34 -19.27 -9.73
C HIS A 118 20.46 -17.75 -9.91
N VAL A 119 20.42 -16.99 -8.82
CA VAL A 119 20.62 -15.54 -8.84
C VAL A 119 22.06 -15.20 -8.47
N ARG A 120 22.57 -14.11 -9.04
CA ARG A 120 23.86 -13.58 -8.63
C ARG A 120 23.75 -13.05 -7.20
N PRO A 121 24.72 -13.38 -6.30
CA PRO A 121 24.72 -12.83 -4.97
C PRO A 121 24.62 -11.29 -5.02
N PRO A 122 23.66 -10.68 -4.34
CA PRO A 122 23.52 -9.23 -4.31
C PRO A 122 24.55 -8.60 -3.37
N ASP A 123 24.88 -7.34 -3.64
CA ASP A 123 25.74 -6.52 -2.78
C ASP A 123 24.99 -6.00 -1.54
N PHE A 124 23.69 -6.32 -1.42
CA PHE A 124 22.81 -5.91 -0.34
C PHE A 124 22.07 -7.11 0.26
N ARG A 125 21.56 -6.93 1.46
CA ARG A 125 20.74 -7.93 2.14
C ARG A 125 19.31 -7.87 1.58
N TRP A 126 18.74 -9.02 1.22
CA TRP A 126 17.35 -9.10 0.80
C TRP A 126 16.40 -8.70 1.96
N ALA A 127 15.42 -7.89 1.65
CA ALA A 127 14.32 -7.49 2.54
C ALA A 127 13.00 -7.52 1.74
N THR A 128 11.88 -7.64 2.43
CA THR A 128 10.54 -7.61 1.80
C THR A 128 10.32 -6.31 1.04
N CYS A 129 10.77 -5.19 1.60
CA CYS A 129 10.79 -3.88 0.96
C CYS A 129 12.20 -3.32 1.03
N GLY A 130 12.70 -2.76 -0.06
CA GLY A 130 14.04 -2.18 -0.15
C GLY A 130 14.08 -0.98 -1.07
N ASN A 131 15.12 -0.17 -0.93
CA ASN A 131 15.36 1.02 -1.75
C ASN A 131 16.52 0.83 -2.74
N GLU A 132 16.99 -0.41 -2.91
CA GLU A 132 18.17 -0.72 -3.74
C GLU A 132 17.87 -0.66 -5.23
N ILE A 133 16.60 -0.80 -5.60
CA ILE A 133 16.19 -0.70 -7.00
C ILE A 133 15.79 0.75 -7.29
N HIS A 134 16.67 1.44 -8.02
CA HIS A 134 16.41 2.80 -8.48
C HIS A 134 15.80 2.76 -9.89
N TYR A 135 14.58 3.28 -10.03
CA TYR A 135 13.90 3.39 -11.31
C TYR A 135 13.25 4.75 -11.49
N SER A 136 13.04 5.12 -12.75
CA SER A 136 12.32 6.34 -13.13
C SER A 136 10.95 5.97 -13.67
N SER A 137 9.90 6.55 -13.12
CA SER A 137 8.55 6.41 -13.63
C SER A 137 8.39 7.25 -14.89
N THR A 138 8.19 6.62 -16.04
CA THR A 138 8.00 7.31 -17.33
C THR A 138 6.53 7.58 -17.63
N ARG A 139 5.60 6.90 -16.92
CA ARG A 139 4.15 7.02 -17.14
C ARG A 139 3.45 7.11 -15.77
N LYS A 140 2.58 8.11 -15.62
CA LYS A 140 1.91 8.41 -14.36
C LYS A 140 0.59 7.67 -14.16
N ASN A 141 -0.11 7.34 -15.24
CA ASN A 141 -1.40 6.67 -15.19
C ASN A 141 -1.49 5.63 -16.31
N LEU A 142 -1.16 4.38 -16.01
CA LEU A 142 -1.19 3.29 -16.99
C LEU A 142 -2.62 2.94 -17.44
N PRO A 143 -3.62 2.82 -16.55
CA PRO A 143 -5.00 2.57 -16.94
C PRO A 143 -5.52 3.58 -17.96
N ARG A 144 -5.34 4.87 -17.71
CA ARG A 144 -5.81 5.93 -18.59
C ARG A 144 -4.97 6.08 -19.87
N ASP A 145 -3.64 6.06 -19.73
CA ASP A 145 -2.74 6.51 -20.80
C ASP A 145 -2.23 5.36 -21.68
N THR A 146 -2.31 4.11 -21.20
CA THR A 146 -1.68 2.96 -21.83
C THR A 146 -2.65 1.84 -22.18
N TYR A 147 -3.47 1.37 -21.21
CA TYR A 147 -4.33 0.19 -21.39
C TYR A 147 -5.33 0.34 -22.54
N PRO A 148 -5.97 1.50 -22.77
CA PRO A 148 -6.89 1.66 -23.90
C PRO A 148 -6.27 1.37 -25.27
N LYS A 149 -4.94 1.51 -25.42
CA LYS A 149 -4.22 1.22 -26.67
C LYS A 149 -4.20 -0.27 -27.01
N PHE A 150 -4.46 -1.12 -26.03
CA PHE A 150 -4.50 -2.58 -26.20
C PHE A 150 -5.91 -3.12 -26.36
N PHE A 151 -6.93 -2.34 -26.03
CA PHE A 151 -8.32 -2.80 -26.13
C PHE A 151 -8.66 -3.17 -27.60
N GLY A 152 -9.29 -4.32 -27.76
CA GLY A 152 -9.61 -4.87 -29.08
C GLY A 152 -8.43 -5.54 -29.82
N ARG A 153 -7.20 -5.45 -29.29
CA ARG A 153 -6.00 -6.11 -29.88
C ARG A 153 -5.58 -7.34 -29.07
N ILE A 154 -5.66 -7.23 -27.75
CA ILE A 154 -5.41 -8.33 -26.82
C ILE A 154 -6.48 -8.35 -25.76
N ARG A 155 -6.63 -9.51 -25.10
CA ARG A 155 -7.49 -9.61 -23.91
C ARG A 155 -6.77 -8.94 -22.74
N VAL A 156 -7.39 -7.94 -22.14
CA VAL A 156 -6.92 -7.29 -20.92
C VAL A 156 -7.80 -7.70 -19.78
N VAL A 157 -7.23 -8.18 -18.69
CA VAL A 157 -7.92 -8.51 -17.44
C VAL A 157 -7.28 -7.70 -16.34
N ILE A 158 -8.08 -6.94 -15.62
CA ILE A 158 -7.67 -6.17 -14.45
C ILE A 158 -8.31 -6.83 -13.24
N TYR A 159 -7.53 -7.06 -12.18
CA TYR A 159 -8.04 -7.63 -10.93
C TYR A 159 -7.30 -7.00 -9.75
N ASN A 160 -8.02 -6.83 -8.65
CA ASN A 160 -7.49 -6.33 -7.38
C ASN A 160 -8.09 -7.14 -6.23
N GLY A 161 -7.36 -7.25 -5.12
CA GLY A 161 -7.91 -7.76 -3.88
C GLY A 161 -8.83 -6.73 -3.23
N ASP A 162 -9.99 -7.15 -2.77
CA ASP A 162 -10.94 -6.28 -2.06
C ASP A 162 -10.53 -5.96 -0.62
N TRP A 163 -9.55 -6.69 -0.07
CA TRP A 163 -8.96 -6.46 1.25
C TRP A 163 -7.65 -5.67 1.21
N ASP A 164 -7.18 -5.33 0.02
CA ASP A 164 -5.94 -4.59 -0.20
C ASP A 164 -6.20 -3.08 -0.17
N ALA A 165 -5.72 -2.43 0.87
CA ALA A 165 -5.73 -0.97 1.00
C ALA A 165 -4.46 -0.32 0.44
N CYS A 166 -3.41 -1.09 0.13
CA CYS A 166 -2.17 -0.57 -0.45
C CYS A 166 -2.36 -0.23 -1.93
N VAL A 167 -2.97 -1.15 -2.68
CA VAL A 167 -3.38 -0.96 -4.08
C VAL A 167 -4.88 -1.24 -4.18
N PRO A 168 -5.71 -0.31 -3.74
CA PRO A 168 -7.13 -0.54 -3.59
C PRO A 168 -7.84 -0.71 -4.93
N TYR A 169 -8.86 -1.59 -4.97
CA TYR A 169 -9.66 -1.83 -6.17
C TYR A 169 -10.33 -0.56 -6.72
N THR A 170 -10.58 0.42 -5.87
CA THR A 170 -11.16 1.72 -6.27
C THR A 170 -10.29 2.51 -7.24
N ASP A 171 -8.97 2.22 -7.29
CA ASP A 171 -8.06 2.79 -8.28
C ASP A 171 -8.23 2.11 -9.65
N ALA A 172 -8.54 0.81 -9.67
CA ALA A 172 -8.78 0.08 -10.91
C ALA A 172 -10.16 0.34 -11.54
N GLU A 173 -11.13 0.83 -10.76
CA GLU A 173 -12.48 1.18 -11.20
C GLU A 173 -12.57 2.60 -11.80
N ALA A 174 -11.56 3.44 -11.62
CA ALA A 174 -11.54 4.83 -12.06
C ALA A 174 -10.96 4.99 -13.47
#